data_0c0c899f728b5d494f9157a6b0c6dbdb
#
_entry.id   0c0c899f728b5d494f9157a6b0c6dbdb
#
_cell.length_a   1.000
_cell.length_b   1.000
_cell.length_c   1.000
_cell.angle_alpha   90.00
_cell.angle_beta   90.00
_cell.angle_gamma   90.00
#
_symmetry.space_group_name_H-M   'P 1'
#
loop_
_entity.id
_entity.type
_entity.pdbx_description
1 polymer ?
#
loop_
_entity_poly.entity_id
_entity_poly.type
_entity_poly.pdbx_seq_one_letter_code
_entity_poly.pdbx_strand_id
1 'polypeptide(L)'
;KKKFAQFKKCNLHVIGYSQSINRKMNRETLLKNIYTQKNQPNAIPYVTSYYKKRWGFCMSEKQKKNLPKGNYKVFIDSDLKRGFLEIMQAKITGKSKKEIFFSSYVCHPSMANNELSGPVLLNAIMKYIKDTYPKRKFSYRFVLLPETIGSIAYISKFKSELKKRIICGFNLTCVGDERAYTMIETPYRNTLADRALYAALKDKKKFTKYSFLKRGSDERQYCSPNIELPVCSFLKSKNYP
;
A
#
# COMPACT_ATOMS: atom_id res chain seq x y z
N LYS A 1 1.89 37.51 0.74
CA LYS A 1 2.40 36.73 -0.42
C LYS A 1 1.52 35.50 -0.62
N LYS A 2 0.99 35.30 -1.83
CA LYS A 2 0.13 34.15 -2.15
C LYS A 2 0.97 32.87 -2.22
N LYS A 3 0.49 31.80 -1.58
CA LYS A 3 1.12 30.48 -1.60
C LYS A 3 0.30 29.56 -2.53
N PHE A 4 0.94 28.93 -3.51
CA PHE A 4 0.28 28.11 -4.53
C PHE A 4 0.29 26.61 -4.23
N ALA A 5 1.39 26.11 -3.66
CA ALA A 5 1.55 24.74 -3.22
C ALA A 5 2.06 24.71 -1.78
N GLN A 6 1.43 23.94 -0.90
CA GLN A 6 1.79 23.86 0.51
C GLN A 6 1.59 22.44 1.02
N PHE A 7 2.65 21.78 1.46
CA PHE A 7 2.61 20.44 2.02
C PHE A 7 1.61 20.31 3.19
N LYS A 8 1.56 21.31 4.09
CA LYS A 8 0.65 21.33 5.23
C LYS A 8 -0.85 21.36 4.85
N LYS A 9 -1.19 21.85 3.65
CA LYS A 9 -2.58 21.87 3.15
C LYS A 9 -2.93 20.60 2.37
N CYS A 10 -1.99 20.09 1.61
CA CYS A 10 -2.11 18.85 0.88
C CYS A 10 -0.69 18.28 0.69
N ASN A 11 -0.44 17.16 1.34
CA ASN A 11 0.87 16.51 1.28
C ASN A 11 1.24 15.99 -0.12
N LEU A 12 0.26 15.81 -1.02
CA LEU A 12 0.53 15.53 -2.44
C LEU A 12 1.25 16.68 -3.15
N HIS A 13 1.21 17.90 -2.62
CA HIS A 13 1.87 19.04 -3.27
C HIS A 13 3.40 18.93 -3.40
N VAL A 14 4.04 18.06 -2.64
CA VAL A 14 5.47 17.76 -2.80
C VAL A 14 5.62 16.33 -3.27
N ILE A 15 6.45 16.09 -4.29
CA ILE A 15 6.72 14.74 -4.75
C ILE A 15 7.34 13.89 -3.64
N GLY A 16 6.98 12.63 -3.55
CA GLY A 16 7.58 11.69 -2.60
C GLY A 16 9.10 11.55 -2.87
N TYR A 17 9.92 11.55 -1.83
CA TYR A 17 11.39 11.53 -1.91
C TYR A 17 11.98 12.74 -2.64
N SER A 18 11.35 13.90 -2.56
CA SER A 18 11.88 15.15 -3.09
C SER A 18 13.21 15.53 -2.41
N GLN A 19 14.18 15.98 -3.21
CA GLN A 19 15.32 16.69 -2.64
C GLN A 19 14.89 18.03 -2.05
N SER A 20 15.65 18.51 -1.06
CA SER A 20 15.48 19.86 -0.51
C SER A 20 15.84 20.93 -1.54
N ILE A 21 15.17 22.07 -1.45
CA ILE A 21 15.46 23.25 -2.26
C ILE A 21 15.05 24.54 -1.54
N ASN A 22 15.86 25.59 -1.65
CA ASN A 22 15.54 26.94 -1.18
C ASN A 22 16.11 27.97 -2.17
N ARG A 23 15.30 28.29 -3.20
CA ARG A 23 15.73 29.19 -4.28
C ARG A 23 14.61 30.10 -4.75
N LYS A 24 14.98 31.24 -5.33
CA LYS A 24 14.11 32.07 -6.17
C LYS A 24 14.34 31.70 -7.62
N MET A 25 13.30 31.57 -8.42
CA MET A 25 13.38 31.28 -9.85
C MET A 25 12.20 31.85 -10.60
N ASN A 26 12.35 32.04 -11.91
CA ASN A 26 11.25 32.46 -12.76
C ASN A 26 10.23 31.32 -12.98
N ARG A 27 9.06 31.68 -13.51
CA ARG A 27 7.98 30.73 -13.80
C ARG A 27 8.41 29.58 -14.72
N GLU A 28 9.18 29.87 -15.76
CA GLU A 28 9.58 28.88 -16.77
C GLU A 28 10.44 27.78 -16.16
N THR A 29 11.42 28.15 -15.35
CA THR A 29 12.25 27.22 -14.62
C THR A 29 11.44 26.39 -13.61
N LEU A 30 10.50 27.03 -12.91
CA LEU A 30 9.61 26.36 -11.97
C LEU A 30 8.73 25.31 -12.66
N LEU A 31 8.15 25.64 -13.83
CA LEU A 31 7.25 24.76 -14.55
C LEU A 31 7.87 23.42 -14.96
N LYS A 32 9.19 23.35 -15.12
CA LYS A 32 9.94 22.11 -15.40
C LYS A 32 9.88 21.11 -14.24
N ASN A 33 9.59 21.58 -13.03
CA ASN A 33 9.50 20.78 -11.81
C ASN A 33 8.08 20.74 -11.22
N ILE A 34 7.07 21.07 -12.04
CA ILE A 34 5.66 20.94 -11.68
C ILE A 34 5.03 19.78 -12.44
N TYR A 35 4.52 18.83 -11.69
CA TYR A 35 3.85 17.63 -12.20
C TYR A 35 2.34 17.80 -12.12
N THR A 36 1.66 17.43 -13.20
CA THR A 36 0.20 17.49 -13.34
C THR A 36 -0.29 16.27 -14.09
N GLN A 37 -1.58 16.01 -14.02
CA GLN A 37 -2.23 14.93 -14.77
C GLN A 37 -3.26 15.53 -15.74
N LYS A 38 -2.95 15.52 -17.04
CA LYS A 38 -3.78 16.17 -18.07
C LYS A 38 -5.17 15.54 -18.18
N ASN A 39 -5.26 14.21 -18.03
CA ASN A 39 -6.53 13.46 -18.14
C ASN A 39 -7.50 13.75 -16.99
N GLN A 40 -7.00 14.32 -15.89
CA GLN A 40 -7.76 14.69 -14.71
C GLN A 40 -7.36 16.12 -14.27
N PRO A 41 -7.82 17.15 -14.97
CA PRO A 41 -7.29 18.52 -14.84
C PRO A 41 -7.54 19.18 -13.48
N ASN A 42 -8.42 18.63 -12.67
CA ASN A 42 -8.69 19.08 -11.29
C ASN A 42 -7.91 18.28 -10.23
N ALA A 43 -7.39 17.11 -10.56
CA ALA A 43 -6.68 16.25 -9.62
C ALA A 43 -5.23 16.70 -9.41
N ILE A 44 -4.72 16.49 -8.21
CA ILE A 44 -3.30 16.61 -7.86
C ILE A 44 -2.71 15.22 -7.96
N PRO A 45 -1.72 14.96 -8.85
CA PRO A 45 -1.18 13.62 -9.03
C PRO A 45 -0.29 13.21 -7.84
N TYR A 46 -0.24 11.91 -7.58
CA TYR A 46 0.77 11.31 -6.73
C TYR A 46 2.02 10.98 -7.56
N VAL A 47 3.15 11.61 -7.24
CA VAL A 47 4.41 11.42 -7.93
C VAL A 47 5.51 11.11 -6.92
N THR A 48 6.37 10.16 -7.26
CA THR A 48 7.52 9.77 -6.45
C THR A 48 8.83 9.92 -7.21
N SER A 49 9.93 9.89 -6.48
CA SER A 49 11.30 10.07 -6.99
C SER A 49 12.23 8.99 -6.45
N TYR A 50 11.81 7.70 -6.46
CA TYR A 50 12.59 6.59 -5.90
C TYR A 50 13.93 6.37 -6.60
N TYR A 51 13.95 6.48 -7.94
CA TYR A 51 15.10 6.11 -8.75
C TYR A 51 15.87 7.28 -9.32
N LYS A 52 15.40 8.52 -9.11
CA LYS A 52 16.02 9.73 -9.65
C LYS A 52 16.00 10.85 -8.63
N LYS A 53 17.19 11.31 -8.23
CA LYS A 53 17.33 12.46 -7.34
C LYS A 53 16.79 13.71 -8.02
N ARG A 54 15.67 14.25 -7.53
CA ARG A 54 15.01 15.46 -8.05
C ARG A 54 14.12 16.08 -6.97
N TRP A 55 13.80 17.34 -7.16
CA TRP A 55 12.78 18.05 -6.39
C TRP A 55 11.57 18.32 -7.29
N GLY A 56 10.40 18.55 -6.70
CA GLY A 56 9.24 18.95 -7.48
C GLY A 56 7.96 19.14 -6.69
N PHE A 57 7.02 19.79 -7.34
CA PHE A 57 5.68 19.98 -6.81
C PHE A 57 4.64 19.31 -7.69
N CYS A 58 3.57 18.85 -7.06
CA CYS A 58 2.36 18.40 -7.74
C CYS A 58 1.26 19.44 -7.54
N MET A 59 0.51 19.69 -8.57
CA MET A 59 -0.71 20.52 -8.53
C MET A 59 -1.67 20.11 -9.65
N SER A 60 -2.90 20.59 -9.60
CA SER A 60 -3.83 20.33 -10.68
C SER A 60 -3.39 21.05 -11.96
N GLU A 61 -3.76 20.53 -13.12
CA GLU A 61 -3.49 21.16 -14.43
C GLU A 61 -4.08 22.58 -14.48
N LYS A 62 -5.26 22.79 -13.90
CA LYS A 62 -5.86 24.11 -13.77
C LYS A 62 -5.02 25.08 -12.93
N GLN A 63 -4.49 24.62 -11.80
CA GLN A 63 -3.60 25.45 -10.97
C GLN A 63 -2.31 25.82 -11.72
N LYS A 64 -1.70 24.87 -12.43
CA LYS A 64 -0.50 25.08 -13.23
C LYS A 64 -0.70 26.14 -14.32
N LYS A 65 -1.81 26.04 -15.07
CA LYS A 65 -2.16 27.03 -16.12
C LYS A 65 -2.35 28.43 -15.54
N ASN A 66 -2.94 28.53 -14.37
CA ASN A 66 -3.26 29.79 -13.69
C ASN A 66 -2.11 30.37 -12.86
N LEU A 67 -0.91 29.78 -12.92
CA LEU A 67 0.26 30.37 -12.25
C LEU A 67 0.64 31.70 -12.95
N PRO A 68 0.66 32.84 -12.25
CA PRO A 68 1.04 34.14 -12.83
C PRO A 68 2.46 34.15 -13.40
N LYS A 69 2.72 35.06 -14.34
CA LYS A 69 4.11 35.36 -14.72
C LYS A 69 4.84 35.99 -13.53
N GLY A 70 6.14 35.76 -13.41
CA GLY A 70 6.97 36.37 -12.38
C GLY A 70 7.91 35.40 -11.69
N ASN A 71 8.49 35.84 -10.57
CA ASN A 71 9.46 35.10 -9.77
C ASN A 71 8.77 34.42 -8.59
N TYR A 72 9.21 33.19 -8.31
CA TYR A 72 8.71 32.34 -7.25
C TYR A 72 9.81 32.03 -6.24
N LYS A 73 9.49 32.09 -4.96
CA LYS A 73 10.29 31.48 -3.91
C LYS A 73 9.86 30.02 -3.80
N VAL A 74 10.78 29.12 -4.06
CA VAL A 74 10.63 27.67 -3.96
C VAL A 74 11.36 27.21 -2.70
N PHE A 75 10.64 26.47 -1.86
CA PHE A 75 11.17 25.96 -0.61
C PHE A 75 10.60 24.57 -0.34
N ILE A 76 11.46 23.57 -0.26
CA ILE A 76 11.18 22.22 0.23
C ILE A 76 12.24 21.90 1.26
N ASP A 77 11.81 21.63 2.48
CA ASP A 77 12.65 21.16 3.56
C ASP A 77 12.47 19.64 3.66
N SER A 78 13.46 18.91 3.17
CA SER A 78 13.46 17.45 3.18
C SER A 78 14.85 16.94 3.53
N ASP A 79 14.90 15.85 4.27
CA ASP A 79 16.12 15.15 4.65
C ASP A 79 16.07 13.72 4.08
N LEU A 80 16.99 13.45 3.16
CA LEU A 80 17.17 12.12 2.55
C LEU A 80 18.43 11.47 3.13
N LYS A 81 18.25 10.71 4.19
CA LYS A 81 19.31 10.02 4.91
C LYS A 81 19.08 8.50 4.97
N ARG A 82 20.10 7.78 5.38
CA ARG A 82 19.95 6.35 5.71
C ARG A 82 18.95 6.19 6.86
N GLY A 83 18.05 5.24 6.72
CA GLY A 83 17.03 4.88 7.70
C GLY A 83 16.99 3.39 7.91
N PHE A 84 15.91 2.93 8.54
CA PHE A 84 15.65 1.52 8.82
C PHE A 84 14.36 1.11 8.11
N LEU A 85 14.31 -0.17 7.73
CA LEU A 85 13.08 -0.81 7.29
C LEU A 85 12.35 -1.34 8.53
N GLU A 86 11.24 -0.70 8.87
CA GLU A 86 10.43 -1.09 10.02
C GLU A 86 9.33 -2.06 9.60
N ILE A 87 9.19 -3.13 10.36
CA ILE A 87 8.17 -4.17 10.17
C ILE A 87 7.50 -4.41 11.52
N MET A 88 6.16 -4.29 11.56
CA MET A 88 5.40 -4.67 12.73
C MET A 88 4.88 -6.09 12.59
N GLN A 89 5.02 -6.90 13.65
CA GLN A 89 4.45 -8.23 13.73
C GLN A 89 3.71 -8.41 15.05
N ALA A 90 2.50 -8.99 14.97
CA ALA A 90 1.75 -9.46 16.14
C ALA A 90 1.35 -10.92 15.95
N LYS A 91 1.26 -11.66 17.05
CA LYS A 91 0.79 -13.05 17.06
C LYS A 91 -0.29 -13.24 18.12
N ILE A 92 -1.31 -14.00 17.76
CA ILE A 92 -2.30 -14.53 18.71
C ILE A 92 -2.14 -16.05 18.73
N THR A 93 -1.75 -16.60 19.86
CA THR A 93 -1.47 -18.02 20.02
C THR A 93 -2.77 -18.81 20.10
N GLY A 94 -2.83 -19.92 19.37
CA GLY A 94 -3.86 -20.95 19.45
C GLY A 94 -3.28 -22.28 19.97
N LYS A 95 -4.10 -23.34 20.00
CA LYS A 95 -3.65 -24.68 20.42
C LYS A 95 -2.59 -25.27 19.46
N SER A 96 -2.72 -24.99 18.16
CA SER A 96 -1.80 -25.46 17.12
C SER A 96 -0.72 -24.42 16.81
N LYS A 97 0.48 -24.90 16.51
CA LYS A 97 1.58 -24.08 15.95
C LYS A 97 1.36 -23.69 14.48
N LYS A 98 0.34 -24.27 13.79
CA LYS A 98 -0.03 -23.83 12.45
C LYS A 98 -0.70 -22.48 12.52
N GLU A 99 -0.36 -21.61 11.55
CA GLU A 99 -0.71 -20.20 11.58
C GLU A 99 -1.59 -19.80 10.38
N ILE A 100 -2.60 -18.97 10.66
CA ILE A 100 -3.30 -18.18 9.64
C ILE A 100 -2.61 -16.82 9.59
N PHE A 101 -2.23 -16.41 8.39
CA PHE A 101 -1.40 -15.25 8.15
C PHE A 101 -2.22 -14.09 7.56
N PHE A 102 -2.07 -12.92 8.12
CA PHE A 102 -2.63 -11.67 7.59
C PHE A 102 -1.50 -10.67 7.36
N SER A 103 -1.45 -10.11 6.17
CA SER A 103 -0.48 -9.08 5.80
C SER A 103 -1.17 -7.86 5.23
N SER A 104 -0.63 -6.71 5.50
CA SER A 104 -0.97 -5.47 4.82
C SER A 104 0.25 -4.57 4.77
N TYR A 105 0.29 -3.64 3.82
CA TYR A 105 1.43 -2.75 3.70
C TYR A 105 1.15 -1.34 4.25
N VAL A 106 2.23 -0.66 4.64
CA VAL A 106 2.24 0.73 5.11
C VAL A 106 3.49 1.39 4.53
N CYS A 107 3.36 2.15 3.44
CA CYS A 107 4.53 2.74 2.80
C CYS A 107 4.29 3.97 1.91
N HIS A 108 3.11 4.15 1.32
CA HIS A 108 2.83 5.27 0.42
C HIS A 108 2.13 6.41 1.18
N PRO A 109 2.83 7.45 1.61
CA PRO A 109 2.20 8.55 2.34
C PRO A 109 1.14 9.23 1.47
N SER A 110 0.07 9.71 2.10
CA SER A 110 -1.02 10.44 1.44
C SER A 110 -2.04 9.62 0.67
N MET A 111 -2.02 8.31 0.80
CA MET A 111 -2.99 7.40 0.16
C MET A 111 -3.89 6.74 1.21
N ALA A 112 -5.16 7.13 1.28
CA ALA A 112 -6.08 6.61 2.29
C ALA A 112 -6.52 5.17 2.01
N ASN A 113 -7.13 4.91 0.85
CA ASN A 113 -7.62 3.56 0.53
C ASN A 113 -6.47 2.57 0.34
N ASN A 114 -5.38 2.99 -0.29
CA ASN A 114 -4.23 2.13 -0.52
C ASN A 114 -3.52 1.76 0.79
N GLU A 115 -3.24 2.74 1.66
CA GLU A 115 -2.32 2.57 2.79
C GLU A 115 -2.97 2.40 4.15
N LEU A 116 -4.14 3.01 4.37
CA LEU A 116 -4.77 2.99 5.69
C LEU A 116 -5.83 1.91 5.81
N SER A 117 -6.55 1.60 4.74
CA SER A 117 -7.71 0.71 4.82
C SER A 117 -7.32 -0.73 5.18
N GLY A 118 -6.25 -1.25 4.59
CA GLY A 118 -5.73 -2.59 4.89
C GLY A 118 -5.26 -2.72 6.35
N PRO A 119 -4.38 -1.86 6.86
CA PRO A 119 -3.97 -1.85 8.27
C PRO A 119 -5.11 -1.70 9.26
N VAL A 120 -6.10 -0.83 8.98
CA VAL A 120 -7.28 -0.67 9.83
C VAL A 120 -8.11 -1.95 9.88
N LEU A 121 -8.37 -2.57 8.72
CA LEU A 121 -9.08 -3.85 8.66
C LEU A 121 -8.30 -4.97 9.38
N LEU A 122 -6.98 -5.03 9.18
CA LEU A 122 -6.11 -6.02 9.83
C LEU A 122 -6.19 -5.89 11.36
N ASN A 123 -6.14 -4.66 11.88
CA ASN A 123 -6.27 -4.40 13.31
C ASN A 123 -7.67 -4.79 13.85
N ALA A 124 -8.73 -4.49 13.10
CA ALA A 124 -10.09 -4.87 13.44
C ALA A 124 -10.25 -6.41 13.49
N ILE A 125 -9.68 -7.13 12.51
CA ILE A 125 -9.67 -8.61 12.48
C ILE A 125 -8.91 -9.16 13.69
N MET A 126 -7.73 -8.58 13.99
CA MET A 126 -6.92 -8.99 15.14
C MET A 126 -7.71 -8.84 16.45
N LYS A 127 -8.34 -7.69 16.65
CA LYS A 127 -9.19 -7.42 17.82
C LYS A 127 -10.36 -8.40 17.87
N TYR A 128 -11.09 -8.57 16.78
CA TYR A 128 -12.24 -9.48 16.70
C TYR A 128 -11.84 -10.92 17.06
N ILE A 129 -10.74 -11.44 16.51
CA ILE A 129 -10.27 -12.80 16.80
C ILE A 129 -9.89 -12.93 18.29
N LYS A 130 -9.24 -11.91 18.84
CA LYS A 130 -8.83 -11.91 20.25
C LYS A 130 -10.04 -11.96 21.18
N ASP A 131 -11.04 -11.15 20.92
CA ASP A 131 -12.19 -10.96 21.80
C ASP A 131 -13.24 -12.08 21.63
N THR A 132 -13.48 -12.53 20.39
CA THR A 132 -14.56 -13.49 20.10
C THR A 132 -14.14 -14.95 20.27
N TYR A 133 -12.86 -15.26 20.02
CA TYR A 133 -12.37 -16.65 20.04
C TYR A 133 -11.27 -16.85 21.09
N PRO A 134 -11.59 -16.86 22.40
CA PRO A 134 -10.57 -17.08 23.45
C PRO A 134 -9.91 -18.48 23.35
N LYS A 135 -10.70 -19.50 22.95
CA LYS A 135 -10.20 -20.85 22.65
C LYS A 135 -10.16 -21.05 21.13
N ARG A 136 -8.99 -20.99 20.54
CA ARG A 136 -8.78 -21.12 19.10
C ARG A 136 -7.87 -22.28 18.73
N LYS A 137 -8.18 -22.94 17.62
CA LYS A 137 -7.41 -24.08 17.10
C LYS A 137 -6.06 -23.62 16.55
N PHE A 138 -6.07 -22.67 15.63
CA PHE A 138 -4.88 -22.16 14.95
C PHE A 138 -4.32 -20.91 15.64
N SER A 139 -3.03 -20.69 15.50
CA SER A 139 -2.43 -19.41 15.79
C SER A 139 -2.63 -18.43 14.65
N TYR A 140 -2.54 -17.14 14.93
CA TYR A 140 -2.71 -16.08 13.93
C TYR A 140 -1.49 -15.19 13.94
N ARG A 141 -1.00 -14.85 12.75
CA ARG A 141 0.12 -13.93 12.55
C ARG A 141 -0.35 -12.74 11.73
N PHE A 142 -0.09 -11.54 12.22
CA PHE A 142 -0.41 -10.27 11.60
C PHE A 142 0.87 -9.52 11.31
N VAL A 143 1.02 -8.99 10.09
CA VAL A 143 2.23 -8.28 9.68
C VAL A 143 1.85 -7.00 8.95
N LEU A 144 2.48 -5.89 9.35
CA LEU A 144 2.47 -4.62 8.64
C LEU A 144 3.90 -4.29 8.20
N LEU A 145 4.09 -3.97 6.94
CA LEU A 145 5.41 -3.79 6.34
C LEU A 145 5.34 -2.88 5.10
N PRO A 146 6.44 -2.28 4.67
CA PRO A 146 6.50 -1.62 3.37
C PRO A 146 6.28 -2.62 2.22
N GLU A 147 5.43 -2.23 1.24
CA GLU A 147 5.11 -3.08 0.10
C GLU A 147 6.38 -3.55 -0.63
N THR A 148 6.40 -4.79 -1.06
CA THR A 148 7.49 -5.45 -1.81
C THR A 148 8.79 -5.58 -1.01
N ILE A 149 9.47 -4.47 -0.70
CA ILE A 149 10.76 -4.53 0.00
C ILE A 149 10.63 -5.07 1.42
N GLY A 150 9.54 -4.74 2.10
CA GLY A 150 9.24 -5.23 3.43
C GLY A 150 8.92 -6.72 3.43
N SER A 151 8.10 -7.19 2.50
CA SER A 151 7.78 -8.62 2.38
C SER A 151 9.01 -9.45 2.00
N ILE A 152 9.87 -8.95 1.11
CA ILE A 152 11.15 -9.61 0.79
C ILE A 152 12.03 -9.72 2.02
N ALA A 153 12.23 -8.63 2.76
CA ALA A 153 13.04 -8.62 3.98
C ALA A 153 12.46 -9.54 5.06
N TYR A 154 11.14 -9.53 5.23
CA TYR A 154 10.43 -10.37 6.17
C TYR A 154 10.58 -11.87 5.84
N ILE A 155 10.36 -12.24 4.58
CA ILE A 155 10.55 -13.60 4.08
C ILE A 155 12.01 -14.03 4.27
N SER A 156 12.98 -13.21 3.89
CA SER A 156 14.40 -13.52 4.04
C SER A 156 14.76 -13.89 5.49
N LYS A 157 14.21 -13.16 6.45
CA LYS A 157 14.46 -13.39 7.87
C LYS A 157 13.75 -14.61 8.43
N PHE A 158 12.51 -14.87 7.99
CA PHE A 158 11.62 -15.85 8.63
C PHE A 158 11.21 -17.01 7.74
N LYS A 159 11.82 -17.21 6.57
CA LYS A 159 11.44 -18.19 5.54
C LYS A 159 11.10 -19.58 6.11
N SER A 160 12.01 -20.17 6.85
CA SER A 160 11.85 -21.54 7.38
C SER A 160 10.67 -21.63 8.36
N GLU A 161 10.48 -20.62 9.21
CA GLU A 161 9.36 -20.57 10.14
C GLU A 161 8.03 -20.42 9.40
N LEU A 162 7.98 -19.50 8.43
CA LEU A 162 6.78 -19.21 7.64
C LEU A 162 6.34 -20.46 6.87
N LYS A 163 7.25 -21.11 6.15
CA LYS A 163 6.94 -22.35 5.40
C LYS A 163 6.44 -23.49 6.31
N LYS A 164 6.99 -23.62 7.52
CA LYS A 164 6.58 -24.65 8.48
C LYS A 164 5.21 -24.39 9.08
N ARG A 165 4.84 -23.12 9.28
CA ARG A 165 3.68 -22.73 10.09
C ARG A 165 2.48 -22.24 9.29
N ILE A 166 2.67 -21.44 8.25
CA ILE A 166 1.57 -20.84 7.52
C ILE A 166 0.86 -21.90 6.66
N ILE A 167 -0.44 -22.08 6.91
CA ILE A 167 -1.31 -22.97 6.14
C ILE A 167 -2.33 -22.22 5.31
N CYS A 168 -2.52 -20.94 5.58
CA CYS A 168 -3.49 -20.07 4.93
C CYS A 168 -3.09 -18.62 5.16
N GLY A 169 -3.16 -17.77 4.15
CA GLY A 169 -2.83 -16.36 4.30
C GLY A 169 -3.64 -15.43 3.42
N PHE A 170 -3.76 -14.19 3.88
CA PHE A 170 -4.51 -13.13 3.22
C PHE A 170 -3.69 -11.84 3.20
N ASN A 171 -3.47 -11.30 2.01
CA ASN A 171 -2.95 -9.96 1.82
C ASN A 171 -4.13 -8.98 1.70
N LEU A 172 -4.22 -8.02 2.62
CA LEU A 172 -5.33 -7.07 2.73
C LEU A 172 -4.89 -5.71 2.20
N THR A 173 -5.49 -5.25 1.13
CA THR A 173 -5.12 -3.97 0.51
C THR A 173 -6.32 -3.33 -0.19
N CYS A 174 -6.37 -1.99 -0.24
CA CYS A 174 -7.42 -1.26 -0.96
C CYS A 174 -8.84 -1.71 -0.59
N VAL A 175 -9.13 -1.82 0.71
CA VAL A 175 -10.40 -2.34 1.23
C VAL A 175 -11.36 -1.24 1.71
N GLY A 176 -11.03 0.04 1.49
CA GLY A 176 -11.74 1.21 2.00
C GLY A 176 -12.79 1.80 1.05
N ASP A 177 -13.29 1.06 0.08
CA ASP A 177 -14.39 1.48 -0.80
C ASP A 177 -15.53 0.46 -0.82
N GLU A 178 -16.69 0.84 -1.40
CA GLU A 178 -17.88 -0.03 -1.45
C GLU A 178 -18.25 -0.48 -2.87
N ARG A 179 -17.38 -0.27 -3.85
CA ARG A 179 -17.70 -0.47 -5.27
C ARG A 179 -17.75 -1.94 -5.68
N ALA A 180 -16.87 -2.77 -5.11
CA ALA A 180 -16.77 -4.18 -5.47
C ALA A 180 -16.17 -5.01 -4.33
N TYR A 181 -16.20 -6.33 -4.51
CA TYR A 181 -15.45 -7.31 -3.73
C TYR A 181 -14.53 -8.06 -4.68
N THR A 182 -13.24 -8.05 -4.40
CA THR A 182 -12.25 -8.65 -5.30
C THR A 182 -11.40 -9.65 -4.54
N MET A 183 -11.26 -10.81 -5.15
CA MET A 183 -10.31 -11.83 -4.75
C MET A 183 -9.25 -11.99 -5.84
N ILE A 184 -7.97 -12.04 -5.44
CA ILE A 184 -6.90 -12.52 -6.31
C ILE A 184 -6.44 -13.84 -5.76
N GLU A 185 -6.62 -14.91 -6.55
CA GLU A 185 -6.28 -16.27 -6.14
C GLU A 185 -4.76 -16.47 -6.06
N THR A 186 -4.36 -17.49 -5.32
CA THR A 186 -2.96 -17.95 -5.33
C THR A 186 -2.59 -18.54 -6.70
N PRO A 187 -1.30 -18.68 -7.04
CA PRO A 187 -0.90 -19.38 -8.27
C PRO A 187 -1.36 -20.86 -8.31
N TYR A 188 -1.65 -21.43 -7.15
CA TYR A 188 -2.11 -22.85 -7.00
C TYR A 188 -3.63 -23.02 -7.13
N ARG A 189 -4.41 -21.95 -7.11
CA ARG A 189 -5.86 -21.86 -7.39
C ARG A 189 -6.82 -22.62 -6.48
N ASN A 190 -6.37 -23.43 -5.58
CA ASN A 190 -7.24 -24.23 -4.68
C ASN A 190 -6.64 -24.42 -3.29
N THR A 191 -5.87 -23.47 -2.81
CA THR A 191 -5.35 -23.52 -1.44
C THR A 191 -6.47 -23.29 -0.42
N LEU A 192 -6.17 -23.54 0.85
CA LEU A 192 -7.13 -23.24 1.94
C LEU A 192 -7.51 -21.75 1.93
N ALA A 193 -6.55 -20.87 1.63
CA ALA A 193 -6.79 -19.43 1.51
C ALA A 193 -7.79 -19.11 0.38
N ASP A 194 -7.60 -19.71 -0.80
CA ASP A 194 -8.51 -19.52 -1.93
C ASP A 194 -9.92 -19.96 -1.61
N ARG A 195 -10.07 -21.17 -1.06
CA ARG A 195 -11.38 -21.70 -0.70
C ARG A 195 -12.10 -20.88 0.37
N ALA A 196 -11.37 -20.48 1.41
CA ALA A 196 -11.94 -19.70 2.50
C ALA A 196 -12.39 -18.30 2.03
N LEU A 197 -11.55 -17.60 1.27
CA LEU A 197 -11.90 -16.28 0.76
C LEU A 197 -13.03 -16.34 -0.28
N TYR A 198 -13.00 -17.33 -1.17
CA TYR A 198 -14.08 -17.55 -2.13
C TYR A 198 -15.42 -17.82 -1.42
N ALA A 199 -15.45 -18.72 -0.44
CA ALA A 199 -16.65 -19.01 0.33
C ALA A 199 -17.23 -17.78 1.04
N ALA A 200 -16.38 -16.88 1.53
CA ALA A 200 -16.80 -15.65 2.18
C ALA A 200 -17.35 -14.57 1.20
N LEU A 201 -16.95 -14.62 -0.06
CA LEU A 201 -17.22 -13.56 -1.02
C LEU A 201 -18.17 -13.92 -2.16
N LYS A 202 -18.35 -15.20 -2.48
CA LYS A 202 -19.10 -15.68 -3.66
C LYS A 202 -20.52 -15.09 -3.81
N ASP A 203 -21.20 -14.85 -2.70
CA ASP A 203 -22.57 -14.33 -2.67
C ASP A 203 -22.65 -12.80 -2.50
N LYS A 204 -21.50 -12.11 -2.51
CA LYS A 204 -21.46 -10.64 -2.42
C LYS A 204 -21.77 -10.00 -3.79
N LYS A 205 -22.59 -8.95 -3.77
CA LYS A 205 -22.83 -8.15 -5.00
C LYS A 205 -21.50 -7.63 -5.56
N LYS A 206 -21.36 -7.68 -6.88
CA LYS A 206 -20.14 -7.22 -7.60
C LYS A 206 -18.87 -7.95 -7.16
N PHE A 207 -18.96 -9.23 -6.77
CA PHE A 207 -17.80 -10.07 -6.53
C PHE A 207 -17.10 -10.41 -7.84
N THR A 208 -15.79 -10.30 -7.86
CA THR A 208 -14.95 -10.70 -9.00
C THR A 208 -13.72 -11.43 -8.50
N LYS A 209 -13.46 -12.59 -9.08
CA LYS A 209 -12.25 -13.37 -8.87
C LYS A 209 -11.28 -13.16 -10.04
N TYR A 210 -10.03 -12.84 -9.73
CA TYR A 210 -8.96 -12.69 -10.69
C TYR A 210 -7.87 -13.74 -10.46
N SER A 211 -7.23 -14.15 -11.55
CA SER A 211 -6.05 -15.01 -11.45
C SER A 211 -4.86 -14.23 -10.85
N PHE A 212 -3.93 -14.95 -10.26
CA PHE A 212 -2.68 -14.44 -9.70
C PHE A 212 -1.91 -13.50 -10.64
N LEU A 213 -1.98 -13.73 -11.96
CA LEU A 213 -1.26 -12.95 -12.97
C LEU A 213 -1.87 -11.56 -13.22
N LYS A 214 -3.09 -11.29 -12.74
CA LYS A 214 -3.81 -10.04 -13.06
C LYS A 214 -3.48 -8.86 -12.15
N ARG A 215 -2.71 -9.05 -11.09
CA ARG A 215 -2.23 -8.01 -10.19
C ARG A 215 -0.87 -8.41 -9.59
N GLY A 216 -0.18 -7.46 -8.96
CA GLY A 216 1.05 -7.68 -8.25
C GLY A 216 1.14 -6.75 -7.04
N SER A 217 1.21 -7.35 -5.85
CA SER A 217 1.50 -6.73 -4.58
C SER A 217 2.27 -7.77 -3.74
N ASP A 218 2.19 -7.75 -2.42
CA ASP A 218 2.96 -8.64 -1.55
C ASP A 218 2.65 -10.13 -1.72
N GLU A 219 1.45 -10.49 -2.20
CA GLU A 219 1.14 -11.89 -2.53
C GLU A 219 2.13 -12.47 -3.53
N ARG A 220 2.71 -11.68 -4.42
CA ARG A 220 3.74 -12.14 -5.36
C ARG A 220 5.02 -12.57 -4.65
N GLN A 221 5.37 -11.89 -3.58
CA GLN A 221 6.54 -12.23 -2.78
C GLN A 221 6.28 -13.49 -1.95
N TYR A 222 5.12 -13.57 -1.30
CA TYR A 222 4.74 -14.72 -0.49
C TYR A 222 4.57 -15.99 -1.30
N CYS A 223 4.01 -15.89 -2.51
CA CYS A 223 3.78 -17.02 -3.41
C CYS A 223 4.95 -17.28 -4.38
N SER A 224 6.06 -16.55 -4.28
CA SER A 224 7.19 -16.70 -5.20
C SER A 224 7.79 -18.11 -5.15
N PRO A 225 8.42 -18.58 -6.25
CA PRO A 225 9.10 -19.86 -6.27
C PRO A 225 10.03 -20.03 -5.08
N ASN A 226 10.04 -21.24 -4.48
CA ASN A 226 10.84 -21.57 -3.31
C ASN A 226 10.36 -20.98 -1.97
N ILE A 227 9.39 -20.06 -1.98
CA ILE A 227 8.67 -19.56 -0.79
C ILE A 227 7.33 -20.28 -0.67
N GLU A 228 6.48 -20.17 -1.68
CA GLU A 228 5.27 -20.99 -1.88
C GLU A 228 4.27 -20.93 -0.73
N LEU A 229 4.15 -19.77 -0.08
CA LEU A 229 3.13 -19.59 0.95
C LEU A 229 1.76 -19.44 0.31
N PRO A 230 0.71 -20.09 0.85
CA PRO A 230 -0.65 -20.03 0.32
C PRO A 230 -1.33 -18.71 0.71
N VAL A 231 -0.94 -17.61 0.06
CA VAL A 231 -1.44 -16.26 0.35
C VAL A 231 -2.21 -15.71 -0.83
N CYS A 232 -3.53 -15.54 -0.69
CA CYS A 232 -4.38 -14.84 -1.65
C CYS A 232 -4.58 -13.38 -1.23
N SER A 233 -5.10 -12.53 -2.14
CA SER A 233 -5.36 -11.13 -1.80
C SER A 233 -6.85 -10.82 -1.78
N PHE A 234 -7.25 -10.03 -0.79
CA PHE A 234 -8.57 -9.43 -0.69
C PHE A 234 -8.49 -7.91 -0.89
N LEU A 235 -9.33 -7.41 -1.79
CA LEU A 235 -9.51 -6.00 -2.08
C LEU A 235 -11.00 -5.69 -2.23
N LYS A 236 -11.39 -4.43 -2.11
CA LYS A 236 -12.72 -4.00 -2.56
C LYS A 236 -12.69 -3.74 -4.06
N SER A 237 -12.06 -2.71 -4.54
CA SER A 237 -11.89 -2.45 -5.97
C SER A 237 -10.47 -2.79 -6.44
N LYS A 238 -10.36 -3.52 -7.56
CA LYS A 238 -9.05 -3.89 -8.12
C LYS A 238 -8.28 -2.69 -8.64
N ASN A 239 -8.98 -1.78 -9.29
CA ASN A 239 -8.38 -0.59 -9.88
C ASN A 239 -8.73 0.61 -9.02
N TYR A 240 -7.77 1.52 -8.87
CA TYR A 240 -8.04 2.83 -8.29
C TYR A 240 -9.02 3.60 -9.17
N PRO A 241 -9.86 4.45 -8.58
CA PRO A 241 -10.70 5.35 -9.35
C PRO A 241 -9.89 6.38 -10.12
#